data_5bd80f9564ca4c5c345b0d88d5675377
#
_entry.id   5bd80f9564ca4c5c345b0d88d5675377
#
_cell.length_a   1.000
_cell.length_b   1.000
_cell.length_c   1.000
_cell.angle_alpha   90.00
_cell.angle_beta   90.00
_cell.angle_gamma   90.00
#
_symmetry.space_group_name_H-M   'P 1'
#
loop_
_entity.id
_entity.type
_entity.pdbx_description
1 polymer ?
#
loop_
_entity_poly.entity_id
_entity_poly.type
_entity_poly.pdbx_seq_one_letter_code
_entity_poly.pdbx_strand_id
1 'polypeptide(L)'
;VVIFGVVVTGYAFRQEFAGVSSRVMDGLVPGRTPKAGADEAIAVRRRDGHFGFEAIADGTKVTMMFDTGASSVVLTSEDAQRMGVDLSGLNYTVRVSTANGTAMAAPYYLEALTVGNITVRRVRALVARPGALNESLLGQSFLDRLAGFNVEKDRLVLRGI
;
A
#
# COMPACT_ATOMS: atom_id res chain seq x y z
N VAL A 1 12.03 50.85 11.76
CA VAL A 1 11.19 50.49 10.58
C VAL A 1 11.54 49.07 10.09
N VAL A 2 12.81 48.65 10.13
CA VAL A 2 13.26 47.32 9.65
C VAL A 2 12.78 46.17 10.55
N ILE A 3 12.71 46.36 11.87
CA ILE A 3 12.29 45.35 12.84
C ILE A 3 10.80 44.98 12.68
N PHE A 4 9.94 45.93 12.32
CA PHE A 4 8.52 45.70 12.15
C PHE A 4 8.22 44.84 10.88
N GLY A 5 9.02 44.99 9.82
CA GLY A 5 8.92 44.19 8.61
C GLY A 5 9.26 42.71 8.82
N VAL A 6 10.25 42.42 9.66
CA VAL A 6 10.66 41.03 9.95
C VAL A 6 9.62 40.31 10.79
N VAL A 7 8.95 40.99 11.73
CA VAL A 7 7.89 40.40 12.56
C VAL A 7 6.63 40.09 11.75
N VAL A 8 6.24 40.98 10.83
CA VAL A 8 5.06 40.77 9.97
C VAL A 8 5.29 39.64 8.98
N THR A 9 6.49 39.56 8.39
CA THR A 9 6.86 38.49 7.47
C THR A 9 6.90 37.13 8.19
N GLY A 10 7.45 37.09 9.41
CA GLY A 10 7.45 35.87 10.23
C GLY A 10 6.03 35.39 10.64
N TYR A 11 5.11 36.33 10.85
CA TYR A 11 3.72 35.99 11.21
C TYR A 11 2.92 35.50 10.00
N ALA A 12 3.14 36.06 8.82
CA ALA A 12 2.46 35.65 7.58
C ALA A 12 2.90 34.24 7.11
N PHE A 13 4.16 33.87 7.35
CA PHE A 13 4.70 32.56 6.98
C PHE A 13 4.48 31.45 8.04
N ARG A 14 3.95 31.79 9.23
CA ARG A 14 3.77 30.84 10.32
C ARG A 14 2.80 29.71 9.98
N GLN A 15 1.80 29.93 9.13
CA GLN A 15 0.83 28.92 8.73
C GLN A 15 1.39 27.97 7.66
N GLU A 16 2.29 28.42 6.81
CA GLU A 16 2.93 27.57 5.81
C GLU A 16 3.99 26.65 6.43
N PHE A 17 4.74 27.11 7.44
CA PHE A 17 5.71 26.28 8.15
C PHE A 17 5.08 25.19 9.02
N ALA A 18 3.89 25.39 9.56
CA ALA A 18 3.17 24.36 10.32
C ALA A 18 2.69 23.21 9.43
N GLY A 19 2.37 23.49 8.17
CA GLY A 19 1.97 22.47 7.20
C GLY A 19 3.14 21.66 6.61
N VAL A 20 4.34 22.24 6.59
CA VAL A 20 5.55 21.58 6.06
C VAL A 20 6.15 20.64 7.10
N SER A 21 6.12 20.98 8.38
CA SER A 21 6.71 20.14 9.44
C SER A 21 5.96 18.83 9.66
N SER A 22 4.62 18.82 9.56
CA SER A 22 3.82 17.59 9.65
C SER A 22 4.02 16.67 8.43
N ARG A 23 4.17 17.25 7.23
CA ARG A 23 4.44 16.50 6.00
C ARG A 23 5.83 15.86 5.96
N VAL A 24 6.80 16.49 6.61
CA VAL A 24 8.20 15.99 6.66
C VAL A 24 8.35 14.88 7.71
N MET A 25 7.65 14.96 8.84
CA MET A 25 7.73 13.94 9.90
C MET A 25 6.99 12.64 9.52
N ASP A 26 5.88 12.73 8.80
CA ASP A 26 5.16 11.53 8.31
C ASP A 26 5.93 10.78 7.20
N GLY A 27 6.84 11.46 6.49
CA GLY A 27 7.66 10.88 5.43
C GLY A 27 8.93 10.15 5.89
N LEU A 28 9.28 10.23 7.19
CA LEU A 28 10.55 9.69 7.70
C LEU A 28 10.45 8.26 8.29
N VAL A 29 9.23 7.69 8.38
CA VAL A 29 9.05 6.31 8.84
C VAL A 29 8.82 5.42 7.62
N PRO A 30 9.79 4.56 7.21
CA PRO A 30 9.61 3.65 6.09
C PRO A 30 8.43 2.71 6.36
N GLY A 31 7.47 2.63 5.42
CA GLY A 31 6.31 1.75 5.52
C GLY A 31 5.04 2.37 6.13
N ARG A 32 5.05 3.63 6.58
CA ARG A 32 3.81 4.35 6.88
C ARG A 32 3.23 4.94 5.60
N THR A 33 1.95 4.71 5.36
CA THR A 33 1.21 5.38 4.29
C THR A 33 0.81 6.77 4.79
N PRO A 34 1.47 7.88 4.34
CA PRO A 34 1.02 9.21 4.71
C PRO A 34 -0.38 9.43 4.15
N LYS A 35 -1.29 9.97 4.95
CA LYS A 35 -2.60 10.43 4.46
C LYS A 35 -2.37 11.65 3.56
N ALA A 36 -2.39 11.45 2.27
CA ALA A 36 -2.43 12.53 1.28
C ALA A 36 -3.81 12.52 0.63
N GLY A 37 -4.39 13.67 0.32
CA GLY A 37 -5.65 13.85 -0.41
C GLY A 37 -6.84 12.94 -0.07
N ALA A 38 -8.03 13.28 -0.54
CA ALA A 38 -9.23 12.49 -0.25
C ALA A 38 -9.16 11.06 -0.84
N ASP A 39 -8.46 10.88 -1.97
CA ASP A 39 -8.40 9.64 -2.73
C ASP A 39 -6.96 9.27 -3.14
N GLU A 40 -6.01 9.48 -2.23
CA GLU A 40 -4.60 9.16 -2.47
C GLU A 40 -4.03 8.27 -1.38
N ALA A 41 -3.04 7.46 -1.77
CA ALA A 41 -2.17 6.74 -0.86
C ALA A 41 -0.72 6.92 -1.29
N ILE A 42 0.16 7.21 -0.33
CA ILE A 42 1.58 7.49 -0.60
C ILE A 42 2.44 6.50 0.16
N ALA A 43 3.40 5.90 -0.53
CA ALA A 43 4.47 5.12 0.08
C ALA A 43 5.83 5.75 -0.18
N VAL A 44 6.75 5.58 0.77
CA VAL A 44 8.16 5.93 0.61
C VAL A 44 8.94 4.67 0.29
N ARG A 45 9.93 4.78 -0.60
CA ARG A 45 10.78 3.66 -0.98
C ARG A 45 11.50 3.11 0.26
N ARG A 46 11.39 1.80 0.46
CA ARG A 46 12.08 1.07 1.53
C ARG A 46 13.57 0.93 1.22
N ARG A 47 14.36 0.52 2.22
CA ARG A 47 15.81 0.26 2.05
C ARG A 47 16.11 -0.87 1.06
N ASP A 48 15.17 -1.80 0.89
CA ASP A 48 15.24 -2.89 -0.09
C ASP A 48 14.90 -2.46 -1.52
N GLY A 49 14.57 -1.17 -1.72
CA GLY A 49 14.21 -0.60 -3.02
C GLY A 49 12.73 -0.71 -3.39
N HIS A 50 11.93 -1.45 -2.63
CA HIS A 50 10.51 -1.64 -2.89
C HIS A 50 9.63 -0.59 -2.21
N PHE A 51 8.39 -0.47 -2.68
CA PHE A 51 7.35 0.30 -2.02
C PHE A 51 6.40 -0.65 -1.29
N GLY A 52 6.01 -0.29 -0.07
CA GLY A 52 5.07 -1.06 0.71
C GLY A 52 3.97 -0.19 1.30
N PHE A 53 2.79 -0.76 1.44
CA PHE A 53 1.63 -0.13 2.04
C PHE A 53 1.11 -0.93 3.21
N GLU A 54 0.67 -0.25 4.26
CA GLU A 54 -0.26 -0.84 5.21
C GLU A 54 -1.67 -0.78 4.60
N ALA A 55 -2.25 -1.94 4.37
CA ALA A 55 -3.59 -2.08 3.83
C ALA A 55 -4.53 -2.68 4.87
N ILE A 56 -5.83 -2.53 4.65
CA ILE A 56 -6.88 -3.22 5.40
C ILE A 56 -7.60 -4.13 4.42
N ALA A 57 -7.40 -5.44 4.57
CA ALA A 57 -8.06 -6.48 3.79
C ALA A 57 -9.15 -7.13 4.65
N ASP A 58 -10.41 -6.96 4.27
CA ASP A 58 -11.59 -7.44 5.00
C ASP A 58 -11.53 -7.17 6.51
N GLY A 59 -11.11 -5.94 6.87
CA GLY A 59 -10.99 -5.48 8.26
C GLY A 59 -9.67 -5.85 8.95
N THR A 60 -8.81 -6.64 8.34
CA THR A 60 -7.52 -7.06 8.90
C THR A 60 -6.37 -6.24 8.30
N LYS A 61 -5.46 -5.74 9.16
CA LYS A 61 -4.26 -5.05 8.71
C LYS A 61 -3.28 -6.02 8.06
N VAL A 62 -2.85 -5.70 6.85
CA VAL A 62 -1.90 -6.47 6.05
C VAL A 62 -0.85 -5.53 5.47
N THR A 63 0.41 -5.86 5.61
CA THR A 63 1.48 -5.16 4.90
C THR A 63 1.63 -5.75 3.50
N MET A 64 1.58 -4.91 2.48
CA MET A 64 1.60 -5.34 1.09
C MET A 64 2.70 -4.62 0.32
N MET A 65 3.48 -5.37 -0.45
CA MET A 65 4.45 -4.81 -1.39
C MET A 65 3.74 -4.43 -2.69
N PHE A 66 4.00 -3.23 -3.20
CA PHE A 66 3.54 -2.81 -4.53
C PHE A 66 4.27 -3.60 -5.60
N ASP A 67 3.52 -4.34 -6.41
CA ASP A 67 4.09 -5.22 -7.44
C ASP A 67 3.26 -5.17 -8.74
N THR A 68 3.76 -4.44 -9.74
CA THR A 68 3.15 -4.36 -11.07
C THR A 68 3.33 -5.65 -11.90
N GLY A 69 4.21 -6.54 -11.48
CA GLY A 69 4.42 -7.85 -12.10
C GLY A 69 3.41 -8.89 -11.65
N ALA A 70 2.75 -8.68 -10.50
CA ALA A 70 1.71 -9.57 -10.03
C ALA A 70 0.36 -9.25 -10.70
N SER A 71 -0.22 -10.20 -11.41
CA SER A 71 -1.52 -10.02 -12.10
C SER A 71 -2.71 -9.92 -11.14
N SER A 72 -2.54 -10.33 -9.91
CA SER A 72 -3.56 -10.28 -8.85
C SER A 72 -2.95 -9.84 -7.52
N VAL A 73 -3.79 -9.38 -6.62
CA VAL A 73 -3.43 -9.30 -5.20
C VAL A 73 -3.09 -10.70 -4.73
N VAL A 74 -1.97 -10.86 -4.02
CA VAL A 74 -1.57 -12.15 -3.46
C VAL A 74 -1.36 -12.01 -1.97
N LEU A 75 -2.09 -12.77 -1.18
CA LEU A 75 -1.94 -12.84 0.27
C LEU A 75 -0.95 -13.94 0.63
N THR A 76 -0.10 -13.70 1.62
CA THR A 76 0.61 -14.79 2.27
C THR A 76 -0.38 -15.70 3.00
N SER A 77 -0.01 -16.94 3.26
CA SER A 77 -0.81 -17.85 4.09
C SER A 77 -1.06 -17.30 5.49
N GLU A 78 -0.04 -16.66 6.06
CA GLU A 78 -0.08 -16.07 7.40
C GLU A 78 -1.08 -14.91 7.48
N ASP A 79 -1.09 -14.03 6.46
CA ASP A 79 -2.05 -12.93 6.37
C ASP A 79 -3.48 -13.45 6.19
N ALA A 80 -3.68 -14.41 5.29
CA ALA A 80 -4.97 -15.07 5.09
C ALA A 80 -5.48 -15.73 6.38
N GLN A 81 -4.60 -16.40 7.12
CA GLN A 81 -4.97 -17.01 8.40
C GLN A 81 -5.36 -15.95 9.45
N ARG A 82 -4.65 -14.82 9.52
CA ARG A 82 -5.03 -13.70 10.41
C ARG A 82 -6.37 -13.07 10.03
N MET A 83 -6.76 -13.14 8.76
CA MET A 83 -8.07 -12.72 8.26
C MET A 83 -9.18 -13.74 8.58
N GLY A 84 -8.84 -14.89 9.17
CA GLY A 84 -9.79 -15.96 9.50
C GLY A 84 -10.06 -16.95 8.36
N VAL A 85 -9.23 -16.93 7.31
CA VAL A 85 -9.37 -17.89 6.19
C VAL A 85 -8.91 -19.28 6.64
N ASP A 86 -9.76 -20.28 6.45
CA ASP A 86 -9.38 -21.67 6.66
C ASP A 86 -8.50 -22.16 5.50
N LEU A 87 -7.20 -22.24 5.75
CA LEU A 87 -6.22 -22.68 4.75
C LEU A 87 -6.41 -24.13 4.32
N SER A 88 -6.98 -24.97 5.18
CA SER A 88 -7.18 -26.40 4.87
C SER A 88 -8.29 -26.63 3.83
N GLY A 89 -9.24 -25.71 3.74
CA GLY A 89 -10.31 -25.73 2.75
C GLY A 89 -9.94 -25.11 1.39
N LEU A 90 -8.72 -24.54 1.25
CA LEU A 90 -8.31 -23.87 0.03
C LEU A 90 -7.82 -24.87 -1.05
N ASN A 91 -8.26 -24.62 -2.29
CA ASN A 91 -7.81 -25.37 -3.46
C ASN A 91 -6.68 -24.62 -4.17
N TYR A 92 -5.44 -25.02 -3.98
CA TYR A 92 -4.26 -24.42 -4.60
C TYR A 92 -4.08 -24.87 -6.03
N THR A 93 -4.88 -24.34 -6.94
CA THR A 93 -4.95 -24.73 -8.36
C THR A 93 -4.30 -23.75 -9.31
N VAL A 94 -4.02 -22.51 -8.86
CA VAL A 94 -3.45 -21.47 -9.69
C VAL A 94 -1.93 -21.51 -9.60
N ARG A 95 -1.28 -21.64 -10.75
CA ARG A 95 0.17 -21.54 -10.86
C ARG A 95 0.58 -20.08 -10.94
N VAL A 96 1.48 -19.64 -10.06
CA VAL A 96 2.04 -18.28 -10.04
C VAL A 96 3.55 -18.35 -10.24
N SER A 97 4.09 -17.46 -11.07
CA SER A 97 5.54 -17.29 -11.20
C SER A 97 6.03 -16.33 -10.13
N THR A 98 7.07 -16.69 -9.41
CA THR A 98 7.71 -15.86 -8.39
C THR A 98 9.20 -15.72 -8.71
N ALA A 99 9.89 -14.79 -8.08
CA ALA A 99 11.35 -14.65 -8.22
C ALA A 99 12.11 -15.93 -7.85
N ASN A 100 11.55 -16.77 -6.96
CA ASN A 100 12.12 -18.04 -6.51
C ASN A 100 11.64 -19.25 -7.32
N GLY A 101 10.92 -19.04 -8.42
CA GLY A 101 10.37 -20.09 -9.26
C GLY A 101 8.85 -20.12 -9.29
N THR A 102 8.28 -21.29 -9.56
CA THR A 102 6.82 -21.46 -9.66
C THR A 102 6.26 -21.90 -8.30
N ALA A 103 5.20 -21.24 -7.86
CA ALA A 103 4.43 -21.59 -6.68
C ALA A 103 2.96 -21.87 -7.06
N MET A 104 2.23 -22.54 -6.16
CA MET A 104 0.79 -22.75 -6.28
C MET A 104 0.06 -21.82 -5.32
N ALA A 105 -1.07 -21.28 -5.78
CA ALA A 105 -1.93 -20.40 -5.00
C ALA A 105 -3.41 -20.82 -5.15
N ALA A 106 -4.21 -20.45 -4.19
CA ALA A 106 -5.65 -20.68 -4.19
C ALA A 106 -6.39 -19.41 -4.58
N PRO A 107 -7.41 -19.47 -5.47
CA PRO A 107 -8.28 -18.33 -5.74
C PRO A 107 -8.98 -17.86 -4.47
N TYR A 108 -9.05 -16.54 -4.31
CA TYR A 108 -9.73 -15.89 -3.20
C TYR A 108 -10.37 -14.57 -3.67
N TYR A 109 -11.35 -14.08 -2.94
CA TYR A 109 -11.95 -12.76 -3.17
C TYR A 109 -11.97 -11.98 -1.87
N LEU A 110 -11.41 -10.78 -1.91
CA LEU A 110 -11.56 -9.80 -0.85
C LEU A 110 -12.85 -9.01 -1.08
N GLU A 111 -13.69 -8.89 -0.06
CA GLU A 111 -14.87 -8.03 -0.12
C GLU A 111 -14.48 -6.55 -0.20
N ALA A 112 -13.43 -6.16 0.52
CA ALA A 112 -12.86 -4.82 0.47
C ALA A 112 -11.35 -4.84 0.74
N LEU A 113 -10.62 -4.07 -0.04
CA LEU A 113 -9.20 -3.77 0.18
C LEU A 113 -9.02 -2.27 0.23
N THR A 114 -8.56 -1.76 1.37
CA THR A 114 -8.31 -0.33 1.60
C THR A 114 -6.82 -0.07 1.72
N VAL A 115 -6.31 0.86 0.92
CA VAL A 115 -4.93 1.35 0.96
C VAL A 115 -4.96 2.87 1.12
N GLY A 116 -4.50 3.37 2.25
CA GLY A 116 -4.68 4.78 2.60
C GLY A 116 -6.16 5.15 2.67
N ASN A 117 -6.61 6.07 1.83
CA ASN A 117 -8.02 6.48 1.71
C ASN A 117 -8.75 5.80 0.54
N ILE A 118 -8.08 4.95 -0.22
CA ILE A 118 -8.62 4.28 -1.40
C ILE A 118 -9.19 2.93 -0.98
N THR A 119 -10.48 2.72 -1.21
CA THR A 119 -11.14 1.42 -0.98
C THR A 119 -11.65 0.85 -2.29
N VAL A 120 -11.18 -0.34 -2.62
CA VAL A 120 -11.69 -1.13 -3.76
C VAL A 120 -12.45 -2.33 -3.23
N ARG A 121 -13.66 -2.55 -3.76
CA ARG A 121 -14.51 -3.68 -3.36
C ARG A 121 -14.42 -4.83 -4.35
N ARG A 122 -14.63 -6.06 -3.85
CA ARG A 122 -14.67 -7.28 -4.65
C ARG A 122 -13.39 -7.44 -5.46
N VAL A 123 -12.26 -7.47 -4.76
CA VAL A 123 -10.93 -7.60 -5.37
C VAL A 123 -10.58 -9.08 -5.54
N ARG A 124 -10.26 -9.49 -6.76
CA ARG A 124 -9.70 -10.82 -6.99
C ARG A 124 -8.34 -10.92 -6.31
N ALA A 125 -8.17 -11.96 -5.53
CA ALA A 125 -6.94 -12.25 -4.82
C ALA A 125 -6.56 -13.72 -4.99
N LEU A 126 -5.34 -14.02 -4.61
CA LEU A 126 -4.83 -15.36 -4.47
C LEU A 126 -4.29 -15.51 -3.04
N VAL A 127 -4.40 -16.70 -2.48
CA VAL A 127 -3.69 -17.07 -1.24
C VAL A 127 -2.54 -17.99 -1.63
N ALA A 128 -1.32 -17.56 -1.35
CA ALA A 128 -0.13 -18.37 -1.61
C ALA A 128 -0.04 -19.55 -0.64
N ARG A 129 0.57 -20.65 -1.07
CA ARG A 129 0.90 -21.75 -0.16
C ARG A 129 1.83 -21.29 0.95
N PRO A 130 1.77 -21.92 2.13
CA PRO A 130 2.71 -21.63 3.22
C PRO A 130 4.15 -21.64 2.74
N GLY A 131 4.92 -20.59 3.08
CA GLY A 131 6.33 -20.45 2.71
C GLY A 131 6.61 -20.04 1.26
N ALA A 132 5.58 -19.83 0.42
CA ALA A 132 5.79 -19.43 -0.98
C ALA A 132 6.07 -17.94 -1.15
N LEU A 133 5.62 -17.11 -0.20
CA LEU A 133 5.80 -15.66 -0.18
C LEU A 133 6.15 -15.18 1.23
N ASN A 134 7.02 -14.19 1.31
CA ASN A 134 7.41 -13.54 2.56
C ASN A 134 6.54 -12.31 2.90
N GLU A 135 5.91 -11.72 1.90
CA GLU A 135 5.07 -10.53 2.04
C GLU A 135 3.94 -10.58 1.02
N SER A 136 2.75 -10.12 1.40
CA SER A 136 1.60 -10.01 0.50
C SER A 136 1.86 -8.99 -0.61
N LEU A 137 1.27 -9.19 -1.80
CA LEU A 137 1.50 -8.37 -2.99
C LEU A 137 0.26 -7.56 -3.35
N LEU A 138 0.45 -6.27 -3.59
CA LEU A 138 -0.55 -5.37 -4.13
C LEU A 138 -0.42 -5.36 -5.66
N GLY A 139 -1.13 -6.28 -6.32
CA GLY A 139 -1.02 -6.53 -7.76
C GLY A 139 -2.12 -5.87 -8.60
N GLN A 140 -2.13 -6.21 -9.90
CA GLN A 140 -2.95 -5.55 -10.93
C GLN A 140 -4.45 -5.62 -10.66
N SER A 141 -4.96 -6.68 -10.04
CA SER A 141 -6.41 -6.76 -9.72
C SER A 141 -6.93 -5.64 -8.81
N PHE A 142 -6.03 -4.95 -8.09
CA PHE A 142 -6.29 -3.71 -7.36
C PHE A 142 -5.84 -2.49 -8.17
N LEU A 143 -4.65 -2.51 -8.74
CA LEU A 143 -4.03 -1.36 -9.40
C LEU A 143 -4.81 -0.89 -10.63
N ASP A 144 -5.39 -1.81 -11.41
CA ASP A 144 -6.22 -1.49 -12.58
C ASP A 144 -7.57 -0.81 -12.22
N ARG A 145 -7.92 -0.82 -10.93
CA ARG A 145 -9.13 -0.18 -10.40
C ARG A 145 -8.87 1.25 -9.88
N LEU A 146 -7.65 1.74 -10.05
CA LEU A 146 -7.24 3.09 -9.69
C LEU A 146 -7.33 4.03 -10.89
N ALA A 147 -7.39 5.34 -10.63
CA ALA A 147 -7.18 6.36 -11.67
C ALA A 147 -5.75 6.31 -12.21
N GLY A 148 -4.80 5.83 -11.40
CA GLY A 148 -3.41 5.62 -11.78
C GLY A 148 -2.47 5.63 -10.59
N PHE A 149 -1.19 5.47 -10.88
CA PHE A 149 -0.12 5.63 -9.92
C PHE A 149 1.08 6.33 -10.56
N ASN A 150 1.89 6.98 -9.75
CA ASN A 150 3.08 7.68 -10.19
C ASN A 150 4.24 7.48 -9.19
N VAL A 151 5.42 7.24 -9.74
CA VAL A 151 6.66 7.14 -8.95
C VAL A 151 7.48 8.40 -9.15
N GLU A 152 7.70 9.15 -8.09
CA GLU A 152 8.53 10.36 -8.08
C GLU A 152 9.69 10.17 -7.12
N LYS A 153 10.89 9.92 -7.66
CA LYS A 153 12.10 9.63 -6.86
C LYS A 153 11.84 8.48 -5.87
N ASP A 154 11.74 8.79 -4.59
CA ASP A 154 11.54 7.82 -3.51
C ASP A 154 10.09 7.75 -3.01
N ARG A 155 9.13 8.28 -3.77
CA ARG A 155 7.71 8.29 -3.42
C ARG A 155 6.89 7.62 -4.51
N LEU A 156 5.98 6.76 -4.10
CA LEU A 156 4.92 6.20 -4.93
C LEU A 156 3.59 6.79 -4.47
N VAL A 157 2.84 7.36 -5.40
CA VAL A 157 1.50 7.92 -5.16
C VAL A 157 0.49 7.09 -5.93
N LEU A 158 -0.47 6.50 -5.22
CA LEU A 158 -1.65 5.87 -5.81
C LEU A 158 -2.80 6.88 -5.79
N ARG A 159 -3.63 6.89 -6.86
CA ARG A 159 -4.81 7.75 -6.96
C ARG A 159 -6.05 6.90 -7.19
N GLY A 160 -7.04 7.06 -6.31
CA GLY A 160 -8.39 6.50 -6.47
C GLY A 160 -9.17 7.17 -7.60
N ILE A 161 -10.31 6.58 -7.96
CA ILE A 161 -11.28 7.11 -8.93
C ILE A 161 -12.32 7.96 -8.20
#